data_c9a6198a00438968798198c9cc37df48
#
_entry.id   c9a6198a00438968798198c9cc37df48
#
_cell.length_a   1.000
_cell.length_b   1.000
_cell.length_c   1.000
_cell.angle_alpha   90.00
_cell.angle_beta   90.00
_cell.angle_gamma   90.00
#
_symmetry.space_group_name_H-M   'P 1'
#
loop_
_entity.id
_entity.type
_entity.pdbx_description
1 polymer ?
#
loop_
_entity_poly.entity_id
_entity_poly.type
_entity_poly.pdbx_seq_one_letter_code
_entity_poly.pdbx_strand_id
1 'polypeptide(L)'
;NGHEIAHHGLYHEPSYGDTVEEQLEIIDKSQEIFKRIIGKPAAGFRCTGGLCEEAEEVLYNDPNTLYTCQGESSELPVFMEVKGKKTHTVRISCRQEVDDYIQMVYNAYPPIPAGLPRISAYEDVLSNFKDEGDGTLRFGGVLSTAFHPQVSGSPGKSKILDQLLAYITSKPEIWCTSCEEVASYWQKKGGAANV
;
A
#
# COMPACT_ATOMS: atom_id res chain seq x y z
N ASN A 1 -11.27 4.36 -16.21
CA ASN A 1 -12.06 3.44 -15.38
C ASN A 1 -12.13 3.89 -13.91
N GLY A 2 -11.59 5.08 -13.55
CA GLY A 2 -11.67 5.64 -12.19
C GLY A 2 -10.68 5.06 -11.18
N HIS A 3 -9.70 4.28 -11.60
CA HIS A 3 -8.63 3.79 -10.71
C HIS A 3 -7.64 4.90 -10.39
N GLU A 4 -7.17 4.90 -9.15
CA GLU A 4 -6.05 5.72 -8.73
C GLU A 4 -4.73 5.13 -9.25
N ILE A 5 -3.77 6.02 -9.58
CA ILE A 5 -2.41 5.64 -9.91
C ILE A 5 -1.48 6.24 -8.87
N ALA A 6 -0.76 5.39 -8.15
CA ALA A 6 0.19 5.77 -7.11
C ALA A 6 1.64 5.48 -7.52
N HIS A 7 2.57 6.15 -6.87
CA HIS A 7 4.00 6.06 -7.13
C HIS A 7 4.63 4.84 -6.42
N HIS A 8 5.42 4.05 -7.15
CA HIS A 8 6.13 2.88 -6.62
C HIS A 8 7.55 2.77 -7.18
N GLY A 9 8.33 3.85 -7.09
CA GLY A 9 9.63 3.95 -7.72
C GLY A 9 9.57 4.31 -9.21
N LEU A 10 10.72 4.53 -9.81
CA LEU A 10 10.87 4.82 -11.24
C LEU A 10 10.97 3.52 -12.05
N TYR A 11 11.73 2.54 -11.54
CA TYR A 11 11.96 1.23 -12.13
C TYR A 11 11.75 0.07 -11.13
N HIS A 12 11.08 0.32 -10.00
CA HIS A 12 11.00 -0.60 -8.88
C HIS A 12 12.40 -0.87 -8.29
N GLU A 13 13.10 0.19 -7.93
CA GLU A 13 14.48 0.16 -7.46
C GLU A 13 14.58 -0.61 -6.13
N PRO A 14 15.60 -1.47 -5.95
CA PRO A 14 15.88 -2.09 -4.65
C PRO A 14 16.47 -1.09 -3.65
N SER A 15 17.02 0.03 -4.14
CA SER A 15 17.49 1.17 -3.37
C SER A 15 17.27 2.44 -4.17
N TYR A 16 16.94 3.54 -3.49
CA TYR A 16 16.78 4.87 -4.09
C TYR A 16 18.11 5.65 -4.18
N GLY A 17 19.24 5.03 -3.89
CA GLY A 17 20.55 5.66 -3.85
C GLY A 17 21.04 5.89 -2.41
N ASP A 18 22.29 6.35 -2.29
CA ASP A 18 22.99 6.48 -1.01
C ASP A 18 22.89 7.90 -0.43
N THR A 19 22.50 8.89 -1.25
CA THR A 19 22.37 10.29 -0.84
C THR A 19 20.94 10.77 -0.91
N VAL A 20 20.63 11.82 -0.15
CA VAL A 20 19.32 12.50 -0.16
C VAL A 20 18.96 12.98 -1.57
N GLU A 21 19.93 13.56 -2.25
CA GLU A 21 19.78 14.12 -3.58
C GLU A 21 19.40 13.04 -4.60
N GLU A 22 20.07 11.89 -4.58
CA GLU A 22 19.76 10.76 -5.46
C GLU A 22 18.35 10.24 -5.22
N GLN A 23 17.95 10.09 -3.95
CA GLN A 23 16.63 9.62 -3.58
C GLN A 23 15.53 10.57 -4.05
N LEU A 24 15.70 11.86 -3.83
CA LEU A 24 14.75 12.89 -4.27
C LEU A 24 14.71 13.01 -5.80
N GLU A 25 15.84 12.88 -6.50
CA GLU A 25 15.88 12.91 -7.97
C GLU A 25 15.05 11.78 -8.59
N ILE A 26 15.11 10.57 -8.02
CA ILE A 26 14.29 9.43 -8.48
C ILE A 26 12.80 9.73 -8.28
N ILE A 27 12.44 10.28 -7.12
CA ILE A 27 11.05 10.66 -6.82
C ILE A 27 10.56 11.73 -7.79
N ASP A 28 11.33 12.78 -7.99
CA ASP A 28 10.99 13.91 -8.87
C ASP A 28 10.82 13.46 -10.33
N LYS A 29 11.76 12.66 -10.84
CA LYS A 29 11.68 12.08 -12.20
C LYS A 29 10.38 11.26 -12.39
N SER A 30 10.03 10.47 -11.39
CA SER A 30 8.79 9.69 -11.42
C SER A 30 7.57 10.60 -11.43
N GLN A 31 7.53 11.63 -10.58
CA GLN A 31 6.43 12.58 -10.53
C GLN A 31 6.26 13.39 -11.82
N GLU A 32 7.36 13.72 -12.50
CA GLU A 32 7.31 14.34 -13.83
C GLU A 32 6.69 13.42 -14.88
N ILE A 33 6.98 12.12 -14.82
CA ILE A 33 6.37 11.13 -15.71
C ILE A 33 4.86 11.05 -15.44
N PHE A 34 4.43 11.01 -14.17
CA PHE A 34 3.01 11.02 -13.82
C PHE A 34 2.32 12.27 -14.34
N LYS A 35 2.87 13.46 -14.10
CA LYS A 35 2.32 14.73 -14.63
C LYS A 35 2.17 14.68 -16.16
N ARG A 36 3.15 14.13 -16.87
CA ARG A 36 3.13 14.03 -18.33
C ARG A 36 2.08 13.05 -18.85
N ILE A 37 1.90 11.89 -18.17
CA ILE A 37 1.03 10.81 -18.69
C ILE A 37 -0.40 10.96 -18.14
N ILE A 38 -0.57 11.32 -16.87
CA ILE A 38 -1.86 11.34 -16.20
C ILE A 38 -2.38 12.77 -16.00
N GLY A 39 -1.55 13.78 -16.21
CA GLY A 39 -1.92 15.18 -16.07
C GLY A 39 -1.84 15.73 -14.63
N LYS A 40 -1.50 14.89 -13.66
CA LYS A 40 -1.31 15.28 -12.25
C LYS A 40 -0.18 14.47 -11.61
N PRO A 41 0.45 14.94 -10.50
CA PRO A 41 1.36 14.12 -9.71
C PRO A 41 0.59 12.97 -9.06
N ALA A 42 1.29 11.87 -8.74
CA ALA A 42 0.74 10.80 -7.92
C ALA A 42 0.59 11.30 -6.49
N ALA A 43 -0.59 11.09 -5.91
CA ALA A 43 -0.89 11.49 -4.53
C ALA A 43 -0.37 10.48 -3.49
N GLY A 44 -0.13 9.26 -3.90
CA GLY A 44 0.32 8.18 -3.04
C GLY A 44 1.70 7.68 -3.38
N PHE A 45 2.42 7.22 -2.36
CA PHE A 45 3.75 6.66 -2.49
C PHE A 45 3.90 5.36 -1.71
N ARG A 46 4.45 4.33 -2.36
CA ARG A 46 4.94 3.11 -1.71
C ARG A 46 6.39 2.93 -2.10
N CYS A 47 7.29 3.01 -1.13
CA CYS A 47 8.71 2.80 -1.36
C CYS A 47 9.01 1.33 -1.63
N THR A 48 9.93 1.06 -2.55
CA THR A 48 10.40 -0.31 -2.83
C THR A 48 11.54 -0.74 -1.91
N GLY A 49 12.43 0.19 -1.52
CA GLY A 49 13.66 -0.12 -0.78
C GLY A 49 13.87 0.65 0.53
N GLY A 50 13.05 1.63 0.85
CA GLY A 50 13.26 2.56 1.96
C GLY A 50 13.93 3.86 1.53
N LEU A 51 13.70 4.93 2.31
CA LEU A 51 14.32 6.24 2.14
C LEU A 51 15.09 6.60 3.41
N CYS A 52 16.05 7.49 3.29
CA CYS A 52 16.66 8.12 4.46
C CYS A 52 15.70 9.14 5.09
N GLU A 53 15.89 9.43 6.36
CA GLU A 53 14.99 10.29 7.14
C GLU A 53 14.85 11.70 6.55
N GLU A 54 15.92 12.23 5.95
CA GLU A 54 15.92 13.53 5.30
C GLU A 54 15.08 13.54 4.02
N ALA A 55 15.14 12.50 3.21
CA ALA A 55 14.30 12.36 2.02
C ALA A 55 12.84 12.14 2.40
N GLU A 56 12.56 11.36 3.46
CA GLU A 56 11.22 11.22 4.03
C GLU A 56 10.66 12.56 4.52
N GLU A 57 11.49 13.38 5.18
CA GLU A 57 11.05 14.70 5.65
C GLU A 57 10.59 15.59 4.48
N VAL A 58 11.31 15.59 3.37
CA VAL A 58 10.93 16.35 2.17
C VAL A 58 9.66 15.76 1.56
N LEU A 59 9.63 14.44 1.33
CA LEU A 59 8.52 13.76 0.66
C LEU A 59 7.20 13.89 1.44
N TYR A 60 7.22 13.64 2.76
CA TYR A 60 6.00 13.64 3.57
C TYR A 60 5.53 15.05 3.98
N ASN A 61 6.30 16.07 3.67
CA ASN A 61 5.87 17.47 3.76
C ASN A 61 5.52 18.09 2.39
N ASP A 62 5.71 17.36 1.28
CA ASP A 62 5.22 17.80 -0.04
C ASP A 62 3.67 17.76 -0.06
N PRO A 63 2.98 18.89 -0.33
CA PRO A 63 1.52 18.95 -0.36
C PRO A 63 0.86 18.02 -1.38
N ASN A 64 1.61 17.51 -2.36
CA ASN A 64 1.12 16.54 -3.32
C ASN A 64 1.15 15.10 -2.78
N THR A 65 1.94 14.81 -1.75
CA THR A 65 2.05 13.48 -1.14
C THR A 65 1.01 13.33 -0.02
N LEU A 66 -0.17 12.84 -0.36
CA LEU A 66 -1.27 12.71 0.60
C LEU A 66 -1.13 11.47 1.48
N TYR A 67 -0.61 10.38 0.95
CA TYR A 67 -0.47 9.14 1.71
C TYR A 67 0.74 8.31 1.31
N THR A 68 1.09 7.40 2.21
CA THR A 68 2.04 6.31 1.95
C THR A 68 1.43 4.97 2.39
N CYS A 69 1.73 3.90 1.65
CA CYS A 69 1.38 2.53 2.03
C CYS A 69 2.60 1.77 2.57
N GLN A 70 3.47 2.46 3.33
CA GLN A 70 4.69 1.90 3.84
C GLN A 70 4.56 1.50 5.32
N GLY A 71 5.12 0.33 5.64
CA GLY A 71 5.18 -0.18 7.02
C GLY A 71 3.88 -0.81 7.50
N GLU A 72 4.02 -1.57 8.57
CA GLU A 72 2.96 -2.27 9.27
C GLU A 72 2.86 -1.68 10.67
N SER A 73 1.78 -1.00 11.01
CA SER A 73 1.71 -0.41 12.34
C SER A 73 0.32 -0.29 12.94
N SER A 74 -0.72 -0.31 12.14
CA SER A 74 -2.06 -0.06 12.66
C SER A 74 -3.14 -0.42 11.64
N GLU A 75 -4.27 -0.89 12.10
CA GLU A 75 -5.50 -1.03 11.31
C GLU A 75 -6.14 0.33 10.99
N LEU A 76 -5.77 1.38 11.74
CA LEU A 76 -6.22 2.74 11.47
C LEU A 76 -5.12 3.52 10.72
N PRO A 77 -5.50 4.43 9.82
CA PRO A 77 -4.56 5.36 9.24
C PRO A 77 -3.92 6.23 10.33
N VAL A 78 -2.66 6.57 10.16
CA VAL A 78 -1.93 7.46 11.07
C VAL A 78 -1.20 8.52 10.26
N PHE A 79 -0.99 9.69 10.85
CA PHE A 79 -0.09 10.67 10.21
C PHE A 79 1.36 10.23 10.34
N MET A 80 2.12 10.40 9.29
CA MET A 80 3.56 10.17 9.34
C MET A 80 4.24 11.16 10.28
N GLU A 81 5.23 10.64 11.01
CA GLU A 81 6.12 11.47 11.84
C GLU A 81 7.55 11.28 11.35
N VAL A 82 8.25 12.39 11.11
CA VAL A 82 9.66 12.42 10.76
C VAL A 82 10.37 13.33 11.75
N LYS A 83 11.46 12.85 12.33
CA LYS A 83 12.24 13.56 13.37
C LYS A 83 11.38 14.06 14.55
N GLY A 84 10.37 13.24 14.92
CA GLY A 84 9.44 13.57 16.00
C GLY A 84 8.43 14.69 15.67
N LYS A 85 8.30 15.05 14.40
CA LYS A 85 7.32 16.04 13.94
C LYS A 85 6.28 15.36 13.06
N LYS A 86 5.01 15.60 13.37
CA LYS A 86 3.88 15.14 12.58
C LYS A 86 3.86 15.88 11.23
N THR A 87 3.71 15.10 10.16
CA THR A 87 3.52 15.63 8.80
C THR A 87 2.03 15.63 8.42
N HIS A 88 1.68 16.07 7.21
CA HIS A 88 0.31 15.97 6.70
C HIS A 88 0.05 14.64 5.96
N THR A 89 1.11 13.90 5.63
CA THR A 89 0.99 12.63 4.91
C THR A 89 0.41 11.55 5.81
N VAL A 90 -0.56 10.82 5.31
CA VAL A 90 -1.25 9.74 6.02
C VAL A 90 -0.62 8.39 5.65
N ARG A 91 -0.26 7.59 6.64
CA ARG A 91 0.10 6.20 6.42
C ARG A 91 -1.14 5.33 6.46
N ILE A 92 -1.32 4.53 5.41
CA ILE A 92 -2.31 3.46 5.31
C ILE A 92 -1.52 2.17 5.28
N SER A 93 -1.60 1.39 6.36
CA SER A 93 -0.79 0.17 6.48
C SER A 93 -1.19 -0.86 5.43
N CYS A 94 -0.19 -1.44 4.76
CA CYS A 94 -0.37 -2.59 3.87
C CYS A 94 0.35 -3.78 4.53
N ARG A 95 -0.44 -4.71 5.08
CA ARG A 95 0.07 -5.82 5.88
C ARG A 95 0.45 -7.01 5.01
N GLN A 96 1.43 -7.78 5.47
CA GLN A 96 1.94 -8.95 4.74
C GLN A 96 0.92 -10.08 4.68
N GLU A 97 0.04 -10.20 5.66
CA GLU A 97 -1.03 -11.19 5.71
C GLU A 97 -2.05 -11.06 4.57
N VAL A 98 -2.14 -9.85 3.99
CA VAL A 98 -3.05 -9.54 2.89
C VAL A 98 -2.29 -9.12 1.61
N ASP A 99 -1.12 -9.70 1.42
CA ASP A 99 -0.27 -9.55 0.23
C ASP A 99 -0.19 -10.90 -0.49
N ASP A 100 -0.61 -10.93 -1.76
CA ASP A 100 -0.67 -12.15 -2.56
C ASP A 100 0.70 -12.76 -2.86
N TYR A 101 1.74 -11.92 -2.96
CA TYR A 101 3.11 -12.38 -3.19
C TYR A 101 3.62 -13.19 -1.99
N ILE A 102 3.41 -12.68 -0.79
CA ILE A 102 3.80 -13.34 0.46
C ILE A 102 3.00 -14.64 0.64
N GLN A 103 1.70 -14.61 0.33
CA GLN A 103 0.83 -15.78 0.50
C GLN A 103 1.09 -16.89 -0.53
N MET A 104 1.46 -16.57 -1.78
CA MET A 104 1.36 -17.53 -2.88
C MET A 104 2.65 -17.76 -3.69
N VAL A 105 3.72 -16.99 -3.48
CA VAL A 105 4.86 -17.07 -4.39
C VAL A 105 6.14 -17.55 -3.72
N TYR A 106 6.55 -16.87 -2.66
CA TYR A 106 7.93 -17.01 -2.22
C TYR A 106 8.11 -16.87 -0.73
N ASN A 107 8.82 -17.81 -0.15
CA ASN A 107 9.20 -17.74 1.26
C ASN A 107 10.55 -17.00 1.39
N ALA A 108 10.50 -15.68 1.43
CA ALA A 108 11.70 -14.87 1.59
C ALA A 108 12.20 -14.82 3.05
N TYR A 109 11.27 -14.97 4.02
CA TYR A 109 11.60 -14.92 5.44
C TYR A 109 10.85 -16.00 6.23
N PRO A 110 11.53 -16.75 7.08
CA PRO A 110 13.01 -16.81 7.19
C PRO A 110 13.63 -17.36 5.89
N PRO A 111 14.85 -16.90 5.56
CA PRO A 111 15.50 -17.30 4.30
C PRO A 111 16.07 -18.71 4.32
N ILE A 112 15.64 -19.53 5.28
CA ILE A 112 16.15 -20.88 5.43
C ILE A 112 14.97 -21.88 5.39
N PRO A 113 14.97 -22.76 4.37
CA PRO A 113 15.84 -22.75 3.19
C PRO A 113 15.43 -21.63 2.23
N ALA A 114 16.41 -20.82 1.84
CA ALA A 114 16.17 -19.69 0.95
C ALA A 114 15.64 -20.14 -0.42
N GLY A 115 14.70 -19.37 -0.96
CA GLY A 115 14.27 -19.55 -2.34
C GLY A 115 13.34 -20.73 -2.60
N LEU A 116 12.75 -21.34 -1.58
CA LEU A 116 11.72 -22.36 -1.82
C LEU A 116 10.41 -21.67 -2.26
N PRO A 117 9.82 -22.13 -3.37
CA PRO A 117 8.51 -21.65 -3.79
C PRO A 117 7.46 -22.06 -2.75
N ARG A 118 6.55 -21.16 -2.45
CA ARG A 118 5.39 -21.44 -1.62
C ARG A 118 4.24 -21.93 -2.51
N ILE A 119 3.71 -23.09 -2.15
CA ILE A 119 2.46 -23.59 -2.72
C ILE A 119 1.42 -23.51 -1.61
N SER A 120 0.49 -22.56 -1.73
CA SER A 120 -0.61 -22.40 -0.79
C SER A 120 -1.91 -22.89 -1.41
N ALA A 121 -2.79 -23.49 -0.62
CA ALA A 121 -4.14 -23.80 -1.06
C ALA A 121 -4.89 -22.48 -1.31
N TYR A 122 -5.54 -22.37 -2.45
CA TYR A 122 -6.18 -21.11 -2.86
C TYR A 122 -7.38 -20.76 -1.96
N GLU A 123 -8.07 -21.78 -1.49
CA GLU A 123 -9.17 -21.63 -0.53
C GLU A 123 -8.68 -21.05 0.79
N ASP A 124 -7.54 -21.49 1.30
CA ASP A 124 -6.96 -20.96 2.55
C ASP A 124 -6.52 -19.50 2.38
N VAL A 125 -5.90 -19.18 1.25
CA VAL A 125 -5.52 -17.79 0.94
C VAL A 125 -6.74 -16.89 0.89
N LEU A 126 -7.80 -17.32 0.19
CA LEU A 126 -9.06 -16.56 0.13
C LEU A 126 -9.71 -16.41 1.50
N SER A 127 -9.67 -17.47 2.33
CA SER A 127 -10.17 -17.43 3.71
C SER A 127 -9.43 -16.39 4.54
N ASN A 128 -8.10 -16.39 4.49
CA ASN A 128 -7.29 -15.41 5.21
C ASN A 128 -7.66 -13.96 4.85
N PHE A 129 -7.80 -13.66 3.56
CA PHE A 129 -8.22 -12.31 3.12
C PHE A 129 -9.62 -11.94 3.62
N LYS A 130 -10.55 -12.89 3.65
CA LYS A 130 -11.91 -12.66 4.15
C LYS A 130 -11.94 -12.46 5.66
N ASP A 131 -11.19 -13.27 6.41
CA ASP A 131 -11.14 -13.22 7.87
C ASP A 131 -10.52 -11.90 8.33
N GLU A 132 -9.46 -11.42 7.63
CA GLU A 132 -8.89 -10.10 7.87
C GLU A 132 -9.87 -8.97 7.55
N GLY A 133 -10.64 -9.11 6.47
CA GLY A 133 -11.72 -8.16 6.11
C GLY A 133 -12.83 -8.13 7.16
N ASP A 134 -13.27 -9.26 7.63
CA ASP A 134 -14.33 -9.37 8.66
C ASP A 134 -13.85 -8.85 10.01
N GLY A 135 -12.60 -9.13 10.38
CA GLY A 135 -11.96 -8.57 11.57
C GLY A 135 -11.90 -7.05 11.51
N THR A 136 -11.42 -6.52 10.37
CA THR A 136 -11.35 -5.07 10.15
C THR A 136 -12.74 -4.42 10.20
N LEU A 137 -13.76 -5.03 9.59
CA LEU A 137 -15.14 -4.54 9.63
C LEU A 137 -15.69 -4.54 11.06
N ARG A 138 -15.42 -5.60 11.82
CA ARG A 138 -15.94 -5.76 13.20
C ARG A 138 -15.37 -4.73 14.16
N PHE A 139 -14.09 -4.43 14.07
CA PHE A 139 -13.39 -3.56 15.02
C PHE A 139 -13.24 -2.12 14.52
N GLY A 140 -13.57 -1.87 13.28
CA GLY A 140 -13.33 -0.61 12.59
C GLY A 140 -11.87 -0.50 12.15
N GLY A 141 -11.63 -0.04 10.94
CA GLY A 141 -10.28 0.11 10.42
C GLY A 141 -10.25 0.26 8.90
N VAL A 142 -9.05 0.14 8.34
CA VAL A 142 -8.81 0.15 6.90
C VAL A 142 -8.05 -1.12 6.53
N LEU A 143 -8.63 -1.91 5.64
CA LEU A 143 -7.96 -3.04 5.01
C LEU A 143 -7.39 -2.60 3.67
N SER A 144 -6.07 -2.51 3.58
CA SER A 144 -5.35 -2.31 2.31
C SER A 144 -4.67 -3.62 1.90
N THR A 145 -5.12 -4.18 0.78
CA THR A 145 -4.60 -5.45 0.24
C THR A 145 -3.63 -5.18 -0.91
N ALA A 146 -2.61 -6.02 -1.05
CA ALA A 146 -1.68 -5.97 -2.16
C ALA A 146 -1.90 -7.15 -3.12
N PHE A 147 -2.03 -6.84 -4.40
CA PHE A 147 -2.10 -7.83 -5.48
C PHE A 147 -1.11 -7.48 -6.57
N HIS A 148 -0.36 -8.48 -7.01
CA HIS A 148 0.65 -8.35 -8.05
C HIS A 148 0.13 -8.99 -9.35
N PRO A 149 0.10 -8.27 -10.50
CA PRO A 149 -0.38 -8.83 -11.76
C PRO A 149 0.32 -10.12 -12.17
N GLN A 150 1.62 -10.25 -11.89
CA GLN A 150 2.40 -11.45 -12.16
C GLN A 150 2.04 -12.63 -11.23
N VAL A 151 1.34 -12.39 -10.13
CA VAL A 151 0.86 -13.42 -9.20
C VAL A 151 -0.61 -13.70 -9.44
N SER A 152 -1.48 -12.78 -9.03
CA SER A 152 -2.93 -12.96 -9.09
C SER A 152 -3.51 -12.83 -10.50
N GLY A 153 -2.76 -12.32 -11.48
CA GLY A 153 -3.16 -12.31 -12.89
C GLY A 153 -3.08 -13.66 -13.60
N SER A 154 -2.54 -14.72 -12.95
CA SER A 154 -2.56 -16.06 -13.54
C SER A 154 -3.97 -16.68 -13.49
N PRO A 155 -4.37 -17.53 -14.47
CA PRO A 155 -5.75 -18.03 -14.59
C PRO A 155 -6.32 -18.69 -13.32
N GLY A 156 -5.52 -19.47 -12.60
CA GLY A 156 -5.97 -20.13 -11.38
C GLY A 156 -6.10 -19.17 -10.19
N LYS A 157 -5.16 -18.23 -10.06
CA LYS A 157 -5.11 -17.31 -8.92
C LYS A 157 -6.04 -16.11 -9.08
N SER A 158 -6.36 -15.69 -10.31
CA SER A 158 -7.31 -14.62 -10.58
C SER A 158 -8.71 -14.88 -10.01
N LYS A 159 -9.06 -16.19 -9.84
CA LYS A 159 -10.30 -16.59 -9.16
C LYS A 159 -10.34 -16.11 -7.69
N ILE A 160 -9.18 -16.05 -7.00
CA ILE A 160 -9.12 -15.59 -5.61
C ILE A 160 -9.51 -14.11 -5.57
N LEU A 161 -8.92 -13.30 -6.46
CA LEU A 161 -9.23 -11.87 -6.54
C LEU A 161 -10.69 -11.63 -6.88
N ASP A 162 -11.23 -12.35 -7.88
CA ASP A 162 -12.64 -12.24 -8.27
C ASP A 162 -13.58 -12.56 -7.11
N GLN A 163 -13.33 -13.67 -6.41
CA GLN A 163 -14.15 -14.07 -5.26
C GLN A 163 -14.01 -13.14 -4.06
N LEU A 164 -12.82 -12.57 -3.82
CA LEU A 164 -12.62 -11.59 -2.77
C LEU A 164 -13.36 -10.28 -3.09
N LEU A 165 -13.25 -9.79 -4.31
CA LEU A 165 -13.97 -8.57 -4.73
C LEU A 165 -15.49 -8.76 -4.63
N ALA A 166 -16.01 -9.91 -5.10
CA ALA A 166 -17.43 -10.24 -4.94
C ALA A 166 -17.86 -10.28 -3.47
N TYR A 167 -17.01 -10.83 -2.60
CA TYR A 167 -17.27 -10.90 -1.16
C TYR A 167 -17.31 -9.51 -0.51
N ILE A 168 -16.30 -8.67 -0.77
CA ILE A 168 -16.21 -7.31 -0.22
C ILE A 168 -17.39 -6.45 -0.70
N THR A 169 -17.69 -6.47 -2.00
CA THR A 169 -18.75 -5.65 -2.59
C THR A 169 -20.16 -6.12 -2.22
N SER A 170 -20.31 -7.35 -1.68
CA SER A 170 -21.59 -7.83 -1.14
C SER A 170 -21.94 -7.24 0.23
N LYS A 171 -21.01 -6.55 0.90
CA LYS A 171 -21.19 -5.99 2.24
C LYS A 171 -21.41 -4.48 2.14
N PRO A 172 -22.67 -4.02 2.38
CA PRO A 172 -23.01 -2.59 2.22
C PRO A 172 -22.34 -1.69 3.29
N GLU A 173 -21.84 -2.27 4.38
CA GLU A 173 -21.14 -1.56 5.44
C GLU A 173 -19.70 -1.18 5.05
N ILE A 174 -19.14 -1.82 4.03
CA ILE A 174 -17.77 -1.56 3.58
C ILE A 174 -17.75 -0.38 2.61
N TRP A 175 -16.99 0.64 2.97
CA TRP A 175 -16.63 1.69 2.04
C TRP A 175 -15.43 1.26 1.18
N CYS A 176 -15.70 0.68 0.01
CA CYS A 176 -14.69 0.30 -0.96
C CYS A 176 -14.26 1.53 -1.77
N THR A 177 -13.04 2.00 -1.57
CA THR A 177 -12.56 3.27 -2.09
C THR A 177 -11.05 3.26 -2.37
N SER A 178 -10.51 4.37 -2.90
CA SER A 178 -9.09 4.56 -3.13
C SER A 178 -8.34 5.00 -1.86
N CYS A 179 -7.02 4.79 -1.84
CA CYS A 179 -6.18 5.28 -0.75
C CYS A 179 -6.15 6.82 -0.69
N GLU A 180 -6.24 7.51 -1.83
CA GLU A 180 -6.35 8.97 -1.91
C GLU A 180 -7.60 9.48 -1.17
N GLU A 181 -8.73 8.79 -1.33
CA GLU A 181 -9.98 9.14 -0.65
C GLU A 181 -9.92 8.84 0.85
N VAL A 182 -9.34 7.71 1.24
CA VAL A 182 -9.11 7.39 2.67
C VAL A 182 -8.23 8.44 3.34
N ALA A 183 -7.11 8.80 2.72
CA ALA A 183 -6.21 9.82 3.25
C ALA A 183 -6.88 11.18 3.38
N SER A 184 -7.62 11.60 2.35
CA SER A 184 -8.38 12.85 2.35
C SER A 184 -9.45 12.89 3.44
N TYR A 185 -10.14 11.78 3.64
CA TYR A 185 -11.11 11.65 4.74
C TYR A 185 -10.42 11.79 6.11
N TRP A 186 -9.30 11.09 6.30
CA TRP A 186 -8.57 11.09 7.55
C TRP A 186 -8.00 12.46 7.90
N GLN A 187 -7.45 13.17 6.90
CA GLN A 187 -6.99 14.54 7.07
C GLN A 187 -8.12 15.50 7.49
N LYS A 188 -9.30 15.39 6.86
CA LYS A 188 -10.48 16.20 7.23
C LYS A 188 -10.97 15.94 8.66
N LYS A 189 -10.81 14.72 9.14
CA LYS A 189 -11.17 14.31 10.52
C LYS A 189 -10.09 14.67 11.55
N GLY A 190 -8.93 15.22 11.11
CA GLY A 190 -7.81 15.55 12.00
C GLY A 190 -7.14 14.34 12.63
N GLY A 191 -7.34 13.15 12.05
CA GLY A 191 -6.81 11.89 12.57
C GLY A 191 -7.61 11.31 13.75
N ALA A 192 -8.80 11.84 14.05
CA ALA A 192 -9.67 11.26 15.04
C ALA A 192 -10.54 10.17 14.40
N ALA A 193 -10.33 8.92 14.82
CA ALA A 193 -11.33 7.89 14.61
C ALA A 193 -12.52 8.22 15.52
N ASN A 194 -13.71 8.32 14.95
CA ASN A 194 -14.93 8.18 15.75
C ASN A 194 -15.05 6.68 16.05
N VAL A 195 -14.43 6.22 17.11
CA VAL A 195 -14.63 4.88 17.68
C VAL A 195 -15.94 4.90 18.46
#